data_7e3b0975647842f40ecc08b7fc09540b
#
_entry.id   7e3b0975647842f40ecc08b7fc09540b
#
_cell.length_a   1.000
_cell.length_b   1.000
_cell.length_c   1.000
_cell.angle_alpha   90.00
_cell.angle_beta   90.00
_cell.angle_gamma   90.00
#
_symmetry.space_group_name_H-M   'P 1'
#
loop_
_entity.id
_entity.type
_entity.pdbx_description
1 polymer ?
#
loop_
_entity_poly.entity_id
_entity_poly.type
_entity_poly.pdbx_seq_one_letter_code
_entity_poly.pdbx_strand_id
1 'polypeptide(L)'
;MNKYSIKSFFRIPVVIGICIPILFSGCGAGNGGKEGEKKGMPALPVMTVTAGDATVSTEYSSLLEGKVNVEIRPQVDGTLSAIYVDEGAFVKAGQPLFKIDDRIYREQYNSALATQHAAEASLVVAKINEEKLVPLVKNNVISDIQLKTARANRQAAKAAVEQSRAAARSAFVNLDYSTIKAPVSGYIGKIPLRLGSLVSKNQSAWLTLLSDVSEIYAYFSMSEIDFMRFRNQYEGATLQDKVKQVAPVSLITADGNLFAEKGTIRTISGQFDPSTGSVRIRAVFPNQGGLLRSGNTGKVVIESLYHHVLLVPQAATVELQDKVFVFLLGKGNMVNKQVIVVAGKSGNNYIVSSGLKQGNIIVTAGTEKLPDGTVIKPVNSAAVAGETRQ
;
A
#
# COMPACT_ATOMS: atom_id res chain seq x y z
N MET A 1 35.75 32.39 17.67
CA MET A 1 35.90 33.86 17.81
C MET A 1 34.61 34.51 17.39
N ASN A 2 34.13 35.41 18.24
CA ASN A 2 32.95 36.30 18.25
C ASN A 2 31.60 35.69 18.66
N LYS A 3 31.37 35.88 19.80
CA LYS A 3 30.51 36.48 20.84
C LYS A 3 29.72 37.68 20.30
N TYR A 4 28.37 37.61 20.34
CA TYR A 4 27.56 38.81 20.68
C TYR A 4 26.40 38.41 21.58
N SER A 5 26.48 38.99 22.79
CA SER A 5 25.48 39.06 23.84
C SER A 5 24.71 40.38 23.68
N ILE A 6 23.37 40.34 23.75
CA ILE A 6 22.60 41.56 24.04
C ILE A 6 21.54 41.22 25.08
N LYS A 7 21.75 41.72 26.29
CA LYS A 7 20.78 41.86 27.36
C LYS A 7 19.94 43.12 27.09
N SER A 8 18.64 43.03 27.21
CA SER A 8 17.76 44.17 27.32
C SER A 8 16.88 44.05 28.57
N PHE A 9 17.16 44.90 29.53
CA PHE A 9 16.39 45.19 30.74
C PHE A 9 15.11 45.92 30.36
N PHE A 10 13.98 45.54 30.95
CA PHE A 10 12.81 46.43 31.04
C PHE A 10 12.32 46.48 32.50
N ARG A 11 12.40 47.67 33.07
CA ARG A 11 12.01 48.05 34.44
C ARG A 11 10.49 48.27 34.53
N ILE A 12 9.91 47.74 35.61
CA ILE A 12 8.56 48.02 36.08
C ILE A 12 8.56 49.27 36.97
N PRO A 13 7.64 50.23 36.84
CA PRO A 13 7.37 51.16 37.89
C PRO A 13 6.20 50.71 38.78
N VAL A 14 6.46 50.69 40.06
CA VAL A 14 5.54 50.57 41.15
C VAL A 14 4.73 51.89 41.26
N VAL A 15 3.39 51.80 41.31
CA VAL A 15 2.53 52.91 41.74
C VAL A 15 1.76 52.45 42.97
N ILE A 16 2.08 53.12 44.05
CA ILE A 16 1.42 53.13 45.37
C ILE A 16 0.24 54.11 45.32
N GLY A 17 -0.92 53.73 45.79
CA GLY A 17 -2.10 54.59 45.91
C GLY A 17 -3.14 54.01 46.84
N ILE A 18 -3.01 54.25 48.09
CA ILE A 18 -3.84 54.87 49.08
C ILE A 18 -5.27 54.30 49.29
N CYS A 19 -5.47 53.80 50.53
CA CYS A 19 -6.70 53.41 51.21
C CYS A 19 -7.69 54.58 51.39
N ILE A 20 -8.98 54.29 51.29
CA ILE A 20 -10.04 54.95 52.02
C ILE A 20 -11.10 53.95 52.45
N PRO A 21 -11.43 53.76 53.73
CA PRO A 21 -12.51 52.89 54.15
C PRO A 21 -13.80 53.73 54.28
N ILE A 22 -14.90 53.25 53.70
CA ILE A 22 -16.24 53.81 54.02
C ILE A 22 -17.04 52.70 54.71
N LEU A 23 -17.26 52.92 56.00
CA LEU A 23 -18.22 52.26 56.86
C LEU A 23 -19.65 52.71 56.48
N PHE A 24 -20.50 51.70 56.10
CA PHE A 24 -21.94 51.90 56.24
C PHE A 24 -22.56 50.69 56.92
N SER A 25 -22.99 50.90 58.15
CA SER A 25 -23.82 50.02 58.92
C SER A 25 -25.25 50.10 58.40
N GLY A 26 -25.85 48.97 58.08
CA GLY A 26 -27.27 48.85 57.78
C GLY A 26 -27.79 47.52 58.31
N CYS A 27 -28.32 47.56 59.53
CA CYS A 27 -29.10 46.50 60.13
C CYS A 27 -30.44 46.36 59.40
N GLY A 28 -30.76 45.21 58.87
CA GLY A 28 -32.06 44.79 58.36
C GLY A 28 -32.27 43.32 58.62
N ALA A 29 -32.92 43.02 59.75
CA ALA A 29 -33.37 41.63 60.03
C ALA A 29 -34.54 41.28 59.10
N GLY A 30 -34.26 40.43 58.13
CA GLY A 30 -35.27 39.76 57.30
C GLY A 30 -35.11 38.28 57.45
N ASN A 31 -35.96 37.69 58.25
CA ASN A 31 -36.13 36.27 58.44
C ASN A 31 -36.75 35.67 57.12
N GLY A 32 -35.93 35.25 56.16
CA GLY A 32 -36.33 34.55 54.97
C GLY A 32 -35.81 33.12 55.00
N GLY A 33 -36.68 32.21 55.39
CA GLY A 33 -36.40 30.78 55.33
C GLY A 33 -35.90 30.37 53.97
N LYS A 34 -34.68 29.86 53.91
CA LYS A 34 -34.21 29.11 52.73
C LYS A 34 -35.08 27.86 52.65
N GLU A 35 -36.22 27.95 51.96
CA GLU A 35 -36.80 26.75 51.34
C GLU A 35 -35.70 26.13 50.51
N GLY A 36 -35.22 24.98 50.99
CA GLY A 36 -34.35 24.12 50.21
C GLY A 36 -35.10 23.76 48.92
N GLU A 37 -34.69 24.34 47.82
CA GLU A 37 -35.09 23.88 46.49
C GLU A 37 -34.88 22.35 46.48
N LYS A 38 -35.98 21.61 46.65
CA LYS A 38 -35.99 20.20 46.29
C LYS A 38 -35.60 20.14 44.81
N LYS A 39 -34.30 19.93 44.51
CA LYS A 39 -33.84 19.63 43.16
C LYS A 39 -34.71 18.45 42.69
N GLY A 40 -35.70 18.75 41.85
CA GLY A 40 -36.54 17.75 41.24
C GLY A 40 -35.66 16.69 40.61
N MET A 41 -36.03 15.44 40.69
CA MET A 41 -35.31 14.36 40.05
C MET A 41 -35.08 14.74 38.58
N PRO A 42 -33.82 14.78 38.10
CA PRO A 42 -33.54 15.13 36.70
C PRO A 42 -34.23 14.10 35.77
N ALA A 43 -35.01 14.63 34.83
CA ALA A 43 -35.61 13.79 33.78
C ALA A 43 -34.57 13.54 32.72
N LEU A 44 -34.10 12.30 32.55
CA LEU A 44 -33.06 11.96 31.61
C LEU A 44 -33.53 10.87 30.63
N PRO A 45 -33.18 10.97 29.34
CA PRO A 45 -33.52 9.96 28.37
C PRO A 45 -32.72 8.70 28.59
N VAL A 46 -33.42 7.56 28.50
CA VAL A 46 -32.83 6.23 28.66
C VAL A 46 -33.14 5.35 27.47
N MET A 47 -32.28 4.37 27.23
CA MET A 47 -32.48 3.34 26.20
C MET A 47 -32.16 1.95 26.78
N THR A 48 -32.79 0.95 26.21
CA THR A 48 -32.46 -0.45 26.49
C THR A 48 -31.34 -0.89 25.52
N VAL A 49 -30.27 -1.47 26.06
CA VAL A 49 -29.16 -2.02 25.26
C VAL A 49 -29.63 -3.27 24.56
N THR A 50 -29.59 -3.27 23.26
CA THR A 50 -29.95 -4.40 22.39
C THR A 50 -28.71 -4.97 21.70
N ALA A 51 -28.75 -6.26 21.41
CA ALA A 51 -27.76 -6.86 20.52
C ALA A 51 -28.17 -6.65 19.04
N GLY A 52 -27.23 -6.41 18.20
CA GLY A 52 -27.43 -6.25 16.77
C GLY A 52 -26.15 -6.55 16.01
N ASP A 53 -26.25 -6.58 14.70
CA ASP A 53 -25.07 -6.71 13.83
C ASP A 53 -24.43 -5.34 13.62
N ALA A 54 -23.11 -5.33 13.57
CA ALA A 54 -22.33 -4.10 13.43
C ALA A 54 -21.14 -4.31 12.49
N THR A 55 -20.90 -3.32 11.62
CA THR A 55 -19.72 -3.31 10.77
C THR A 55 -18.68 -2.36 11.37
N VAL A 56 -17.48 -2.87 11.60
CA VAL A 56 -16.31 -2.07 11.99
C VAL A 56 -15.47 -1.86 10.75
N SER A 57 -15.21 -0.61 10.41
CA SER A 57 -14.30 -0.23 9.34
C SER A 57 -12.95 0.16 9.94
N THR A 58 -11.90 -0.54 9.55
CA THR A 58 -10.53 -0.22 9.97
C THR A 58 -9.73 0.26 8.77
N GLU A 59 -9.12 1.44 8.91
CA GLU A 59 -8.33 2.08 7.87
C GLU A 59 -6.84 1.81 8.09
N TYR A 60 -6.15 1.38 7.03
CA TYR A 60 -4.71 1.17 7.02
C TYR A 60 -4.07 2.03 5.93
N SER A 61 -3.13 2.89 6.30
CA SER A 61 -2.34 3.66 5.33
C SER A 61 -1.59 2.73 4.40
N SER A 62 -1.64 2.99 3.10
CA SER A 62 -1.08 2.12 2.07
C SER A 62 -0.28 2.89 1.03
N LEU A 63 0.77 2.23 0.54
CA LEU A 63 1.50 2.63 -0.66
C LEU A 63 0.94 1.84 -1.85
N LEU A 64 0.65 2.54 -2.94
CA LEU A 64 0.10 1.96 -4.14
C LEU A 64 1.22 1.76 -5.17
N GLU A 65 1.38 0.53 -5.65
CA GLU A 65 2.37 0.18 -6.65
C GLU A 65 1.69 -0.49 -7.84
N GLY A 66 2.23 -0.28 -9.04
CA GLY A 66 1.80 -1.01 -10.21
C GLY A 66 2.08 -2.51 -10.06
N LYS A 67 1.33 -3.33 -10.79
CA LYS A 67 1.49 -4.79 -10.86
C LYS A 67 2.92 -5.20 -11.16
N VAL A 68 3.57 -4.49 -12.08
CA VAL A 68 4.95 -4.68 -12.46
C VAL A 68 5.62 -3.31 -12.61
N ASN A 69 6.75 -3.12 -11.94
CA ASN A 69 7.61 -1.97 -12.10
C ASN A 69 8.97 -2.44 -12.62
N VAL A 70 9.35 -2.05 -13.84
CA VAL A 70 10.60 -2.45 -14.48
C VAL A 70 11.50 -1.24 -14.68
N GLU A 71 12.70 -1.32 -14.14
CA GLU A 71 13.76 -0.36 -14.46
C GLU A 71 14.35 -0.67 -15.83
N ILE A 72 14.14 0.23 -16.78
CA ILE A 72 14.70 0.10 -18.12
C ILE A 72 16.16 0.57 -18.06
N ARG A 73 17.07 -0.36 -18.28
CA ARG A 73 18.52 -0.14 -18.24
C ARG A 73 19.16 -0.48 -19.57
N PRO A 74 20.25 0.23 -19.99
CA PRO A 74 20.99 -0.13 -21.19
C PRO A 74 21.69 -1.49 -20.98
N GLN A 75 21.75 -2.31 -22.03
CA GLN A 75 22.46 -3.58 -22.03
C GLN A 75 23.77 -3.53 -22.82
N VAL A 76 23.98 -2.42 -23.53
CA VAL A 76 25.20 -2.11 -24.28
C VAL A 76 25.62 -0.68 -24.02
N ASP A 77 26.90 -0.37 -24.21
CA ASP A 77 27.48 0.95 -24.00
C ASP A 77 27.33 1.80 -25.27
N GLY A 78 27.22 3.11 -25.14
CA GLY A 78 27.19 4.02 -26.27
C GLY A 78 26.47 5.33 -25.99
N THR A 79 26.22 6.11 -27.03
CA THR A 79 25.50 7.38 -26.92
C THR A 79 24.05 7.19 -27.29
N LEU A 80 23.15 7.81 -26.53
CA LEU A 80 21.71 7.80 -26.81
C LEU A 80 21.41 8.59 -28.08
N SER A 81 21.06 7.89 -29.16
CA SER A 81 20.86 8.47 -30.52
C SER A 81 19.40 8.84 -30.79
N ALA A 82 18.42 8.18 -30.11
CA ALA A 82 17.01 8.53 -30.20
C ALA A 82 16.27 8.18 -28.95
N ILE A 83 15.21 8.96 -28.66
CA ILE A 83 14.21 8.71 -27.63
C ILE A 83 12.85 8.71 -28.37
N TYR A 84 12.13 7.60 -28.34
CA TYR A 84 10.89 7.41 -29.11
C TYR A 84 9.63 7.64 -28.28
N VAL A 85 9.76 7.92 -26.99
CA VAL A 85 8.65 8.04 -26.04
C VAL A 85 8.84 9.25 -25.14
N ASP A 86 7.73 9.79 -24.66
CA ASP A 86 7.70 10.87 -23.69
C ASP A 86 7.40 10.35 -22.28
N GLU A 87 7.75 11.16 -21.27
CA GLU A 87 7.39 10.90 -19.88
C GLU A 87 5.86 10.84 -19.73
N GLY A 88 5.35 9.85 -19.01
CA GLY A 88 3.92 9.65 -18.80
C GLY A 88 3.18 8.96 -19.96
N ALA A 89 3.84 8.71 -21.10
CA ALA A 89 3.21 8.02 -22.21
C ALA A 89 2.91 6.56 -21.90
N PHE A 90 1.82 6.05 -22.45
CA PHE A 90 1.53 4.62 -22.45
C PHE A 90 2.24 3.94 -23.60
N VAL A 91 2.91 2.82 -23.34
CA VAL A 91 3.62 2.01 -24.32
C VAL A 91 3.15 0.56 -24.28
N LYS A 92 3.24 -0.12 -25.43
CA LYS A 92 2.95 -1.54 -25.55
C LYS A 92 4.22 -2.39 -25.42
N ALA A 93 4.10 -3.61 -24.91
CA ALA A 93 5.21 -4.57 -24.90
C ALA A 93 5.80 -4.72 -26.30
N GLY A 94 7.16 -4.72 -26.40
CA GLY A 94 7.89 -4.75 -27.65
C GLY A 94 8.06 -3.41 -28.36
N GLN A 95 7.40 -2.35 -27.93
CA GLN A 95 7.54 -1.01 -28.52
C GLN A 95 8.94 -0.45 -28.25
N PRO A 96 9.65 0.10 -29.28
CA PRO A 96 10.93 0.77 -29.11
C PRO A 96 10.77 1.99 -28.19
N LEU A 97 11.67 2.13 -27.21
CA LEU A 97 11.71 3.24 -26.26
C LEU A 97 12.89 4.14 -26.50
N PHE A 98 14.08 3.55 -26.66
CA PHE A 98 15.35 4.26 -26.82
C PHE A 98 16.20 3.59 -27.88
N LYS A 99 17.05 4.37 -28.51
CA LYS A 99 18.08 3.89 -29.45
C LYS A 99 19.45 4.37 -28.99
N ILE A 100 20.38 3.44 -28.84
CA ILE A 100 21.80 3.69 -28.65
C ILE A 100 22.45 3.69 -30.04
N ASP A 101 23.49 4.50 -30.25
CA ASP A 101 24.26 4.50 -31.52
C ASP A 101 24.77 3.10 -31.83
N ASP A 102 24.24 2.51 -32.89
CA ASP A 102 24.45 1.10 -33.24
C ASP A 102 25.54 0.88 -34.29
N ARG A 103 26.20 1.93 -34.77
CA ARG A 103 27.19 1.82 -35.87
C ARG A 103 28.29 0.81 -35.56
N ILE A 104 28.85 0.83 -34.37
CA ILE A 104 29.92 -0.08 -33.97
C ILE A 104 29.36 -1.53 -33.90
N TYR A 105 28.20 -1.75 -33.34
CA TYR A 105 27.57 -3.07 -33.20
C TYR A 105 27.17 -3.64 -34.54
N ARG A 106 26.73 -2.79 -35.47
CA ARG A 106 26.39 -3.19 -36.84
C ARG A 106 27.61 -3.69 -37.60
N GLU A 107 28.73 -2.95 -37.50
CA GLU A 107 29.98 -3.36 -38.16
C GLU A 107 30.56 -4.64 -37.51
N GLN A 108 30.45 -4.82 -36.21
CA GLN A 108 30.82 -6.06 -35.53
C GLN A 108 29.99 -7.24 -36.03
N TYR A 109 28.68 -7.07 -36.16
CA TYR A 109 27.80 -8.09 -36.71
C TYR A 109 28.13 -8.42 -38.17
N ASN A 110 28.33 -7.40 -39.04
CA ASN A 110 28.69 -7.58 -40.44
C ASN A 110 30.01 -8.36 -40.59
N SER A 111 31.02 -8.02 -39.77
CA SER A 111 32.31 -8.71 -39.75
C SER A 111 32.16 -10.20 -39.32
N ALA A 112 31.38 -10.45 -38.27
CA ALA A 112 31.12 -11.82 -37.82
C ALA A 112 30.34 -12.62 -38.86
N LEU A 113 29.40 -11.99 -39.56
CA LEU A 113 28.63 -12.61 -40.64
C LEU A 113 29.52 -12.96 -41.84
N ALA A 114 30.45 -12.07 -42.23
CA ALA A 114 31.43 -12.34 -43.28
C ALA A 114 32.32 -13.55 -42.93
N THR A 115 32.74 -13.64 -41.66
CA THR A 115 33.52 -14.78 -41.15
C THR A 115 32.72 -16.09 -41.23
N GLN A 116 31.44 -16.05 -40.91
CA GLN A 116 30.53 -17.20 -41.04
C GLN A 116 30.44 -17.67 -42.52
N HIS A 117 30.22 -16.74 -43.44
CA HIS A 117 30.15 -17.04 -44.86
C HIS A 117 31.46 -17.67 -45.38
N ALA A 118 32.61 -17.18 -44.91
CA ALA A 118 33.91 -17.80 -45.28
C ALA A 118 34.07 -19.23 -44.76
N ALA A 119 33.60 -19.50 -43.52
CA ALA A 119 33.58 -20.85 -42.95
C ALA A 119 32.61 -21.76 -43.69
N GLU A 120 31.45 -21.28 -44.10
CA GLU A 120 30.46 -22.01 -44.91
C GLU A 120 31.04 -22.39 -46.28
N ALA A 121 31.71 -21.47 -46.93
CA ALA A 121 32.42 -21.77 -48.20
C ALA A 121 33.50 -22.84 -48.01
N SER A 122 34.26 -22.79 -46.91
CA SER A 122 35.27 -23.81 -46.60
C SER A 122 34.66 -25.20 -46.36
N LEU A 123 33.48 -25.26 -45.71
CA LEU A 123 32.72 -26.49 -45.54
C LEU A 123 32.27 -27.07 -46.88
N VAL A 124 31.81 -26.23 -47.82
CA VAL A 124 31.42 -26.69 -49.15
C VAL A 124 32.62 -27.29 -49.87
N VAL A 125 33.80 -26.70 -49.82
CA VAL A 125 35.02 -27.24 -50.41
C VAL A 125 35.39 -28.62 -49.79
N ALA A 126 35.34 -28.69 -48.45
CA ALA A 126 35.62 -29.96 -47.73
C ALA A 126 34.63 -31.07 -48.10
N LYS A 127 33.34 -30.71 -48.23
CA LYS A 127 32.26 -31.65 -48.65
C LYS A 127 32.50 -32.14 -50.08
N ILE A 128 32.79 -31.27 -51.04
CA ILE A 128 33.08 -31.65 -52.41
C ILE A 128 34.30 -32.58 -52.47
N ASN A 129 35.34 -32.31 -51.67
CA ASN A 129 36.52 -33.14 -51.59
C ASN A 129 36.22 -34.54 -51.07
N GLU A 130 35.40 -34.68 -50.02
CA GLU A 130 34.93 -36.01 -49.54
C GLU A 130 34.11 -36.72 -50.61
N GLU A 131 33.15 -36.06 -51.25
CA GLU A 131 32.26 -36.63 -52.27
C GLU A 131 33.05 -37.14 -53.47
N LYS A 132 34.12 -36.51 -53.88
CA LYS A 132 35.03 -37.01 -54.94
C LYS A 132 35.74 -38.28 -54.55
N LEU A 133 36.14 -38.46 -53.29
CA LEU A 133 36.92 -39.60 -52.83
C LEU A 133 36.06 -40.89 -52.60
N VAL A 134 34.75 -40.69 -52.29
CA VAL A 134 33.83 -41.80 -52.01
C VAL A 134 33.84 -42.89 -53.15
N PRO A 135 33.62 -42.52 -54.46
CA PRO A 135 33.60 -43.51 -55.52
C PRO A 135 34.98 -44.10 -55.78
N LEU A 136 36.10 -43.39 -55.58
CA LEU A 136 37.45 -43.86 -55.79
C LEU A 136 37.84 -44.98 -54.79
N VAL A 137 37.44 -44.80 -53.50
CA VAL A 137 37.63 -45.84 -52.48
C VAL A 137 36.75 -47.05 -52.76
N LYS A 138 35.47 -46.85 -53.17
CA LYS A 138 34.56 -47.95 -53.53
C LYS A 138 35.11 -48.79 -54.63
N ASN A 139 35.86 -48.21 -55.57
CA ASN A 139 36.49 -48.92 -56.73
C ASN A 139 37.93 -49.40 -56.42
N ASN A 140 38.41 -49.33 -55.16
CA ASN A 140 39.75 -49.69 -54.70
C ASN A 140 40.89 -48.92 -55.43
N VAL A 141 40.64 -47.71 -55.92
CA VAL A 141 41.65 -46.84 -56.61
C VAL A 141 42.54 -46.15 -55.61
N ILE A 142 42.02 -45.79 -54.43
CA ILE A 142 42.73 -45.11 -53.35
C ILE A 142 42.47 -45.77 -51.98
N SER A 143 43.36 -45.44 -50.99
CA SER A 143 43.27 -45.98 -49.62
C SER A 143 42.10 -45.37 -48.86
N ASP A 144 41.41 -46.22 -48.07
CA ASP A 144 40.34 -45.82 -47.16
C ASP A 144 40.79 -44.70 -46.13
N ILE A 145 42.10 -44.69 -45.83
CA ILE A 145 42.68 -43.61 -44.94
C ILE A 145 42.46 -42.19 -45.53
N GLN A 146 42.56 -42.08 -46.88
CA GLN A 146 42.33 -40.78 -47.52
C GLN A 146 40.90 -40.29 -47.37
N LEU A 147 39.92 -41.18 -47.47
CA LEU A 147 38.52 -40.86 -47.26
C LEU A 147 38.24 -40.55 -45.80
N LYS A 148 38.83 -41.30 -44.85
CA LYS A 148 38.73 -41.00 -43.42
C LYS A 148 39.28 -39.60 -43.09
N THR A 149 40.43 -39.21 -43.69
CA THR A 149 41.00 -37.87 -43.53
C THR A 149 40.07 -36.79 -44.11
N ALA A 150 39.50 -37.01 -45.30
CA ALA A 150 38.56 -36.06 -45.91
C ALA A 150 37.28 -35.89 -45.05
N ARG A 151 36.76 -36.95 -44.47
CA ARG A 151 35.64 -36.91 -43.53
C ARG A 151 35.99 -36.12 -42.26
N ALA A 152 37.16 -36.32 -41.69
CA ALA A 152 37.64 -35.58 -40.54
C ALA A 152 37.76 -34.05 -40.86
N ASN A 153 38.31 -33.74 -42.05
CA ASN A 153 38.40 -32.35 -42.53
C ASN A 153 37.03 -31.71 -42.73
N ARG A 154 36.05 -32.42 -43.31
CA ARG A 154 34.67 -31.94 -43.41
C ARG A 154 34.06 -31.70 -42.02
N GLN A 155 34.27 -32.63 -41.08
CA GLN A 155 33.76 -32.49 -39.72
C GLN A 155 34.39 -31.30 -39.01
N ALA A 156 35.69 -31.06 -39.20
CA ALA A 156 36.37 -29.85 -38.67
C ALA A 156 35.82 -28.55 -39.28
N ALA A 157 35.62 -28.53 -40.62
CA ALA A 157 35.02 -27.39 -41.30
C ALA A 157 33.58 -27.13 -40.83
N LYS A 158 32.79 -28.20 -40.59
CA LYS A 158 31.44 -28.09 -40.01
C LYS A 158 31.49 -27.45 -38.60
N ALA A 159 32.42 -27.88 -37.76
CA ALA A 159 32.58 -27.28 -36.42
C ALA A 159 32.98 -25.80 -36.50
N ALA A 160 33.82 -25.40 -37.49
CA ALA A 160 34.19 -24.01 -37.73
C ALA A 160 32.99 -23.15 -38.16
N VAL A 161 32.05 -23.70 -38.95
CA VAL A 161 30.77 -23.03 -39.28
C VAL A 161 29.93 -22.81 -38.03
N GLU A 162 29.76 -23.81 -37.18
CA GLU A 162 28.98 -23.64 -35.96
C GLU A 162 29.60 -22.64 -35.01
N GLN A 163 30.93 -22.58 -34.90
CA GLN A 163 31.65 -21.59 -34.10
C GLN A 163 31.43 -20.16 -34.64
N SER A 164 31.60 -19.96 -35.96
CA SER A 164 31.42 -18.62 -36.57
C SER A 164 29.96 -18.17 -36.54
N ARG A 165 29.02 -19.09 -36.69
CA ARG A 165 27.58 -18.83 -36.54
C ARG A 165 27.24 -18.40 -35.10
N ALA A 166 27.83 -19.00 -34.10
CA ALA A 166 27.65 -18.63 -32.71
C ALA A 166 28.22 -17.20 -32.47
N ALA A 167 29.38 -16.88 -33.06
CA ALA A 167 29.97 -15.53 -32.98
C ALA A 167 29.07 -14.47 -33.65
N ALA A 168 28.56 -14.74 -34.85
CA ALA A 168 27.63 -13.84 -35.55
C ALA A 168 26.34 -13.63 -34.77
N ARG A 169 25.79 -14.68 -34.15
CA ARG A 169 24.61 -14.58 -33.27
C ARG A 169 24.88 -13.71 -32.04
N SER A 170 26.05 -13.85 -31.41
CA SER A 170 26.45 -13.01 -30.27
C SER A 170 26.54 -11.53 -30.66
N ALA A 171 27.15 -11.24 -31.81
CA ALA A 171 27.25 -9.88 -32.34
C ALA A 171 25.86 -9.29 -32.67
N PHE A 172 24.95 -10.10 -33.23
CA PHE A 172 23.56 -9.71 -33.49
C PHE A 172 22.80 -9.37 -32.20
N VAL A 173 22.98 -10.13 -31.15
CA VAL A 173 22.34 -9.83 -29.83
C VAL A 173 22.79 -8.46 -29.30
N ASN A 174 24.08 -8.15 -29.40
CA ASN A 174 24.57 -6.82 -29.01
C ASN A 174 23.99 -5.69 -29.88
N LEU A 175 23.82 -5.93 -31.19
CA LEU A 175 23.16 -5.00 -32.09
C LEU A 175 21.66 -4.82 -31.73
N ASP A 176 20.94 -5.88 -31.43
CA ASP A 176 19.53 -5.81 -31.02
C ASP A 176 19.37 -5.03 -29.69
N TYR A 177 20.28 -5.25 -28.74
CA TYR A 177 20.32 -4.51 -27.48
C TYR A 177 20.56 -3.00 -27.65
N SER A 178 21.05 -2.53 -28.79
CA SER A 178 21.14 -1.08 -29.08
C SER A 178 19.78 -0.42 -29.24
N THR A 179 18.72 -1.21 -29.51
CA THR A 179 17.33 -0.75 -29.55
C THR A 179 16.60 -1.28 -28.31
N ILE A 180 16.40 -0.41 -27.35
CA ILE A 180 15.78 -0.74 -26.07
C ILE A 180 14.27 -0.73 -26.26
N LYS A 181 13.62 -1.88 -26.00
CA LYS A 181 12.17 -2.09 -26.16
C LYS A 181 11.49 -2.27 -24.79
N ALA A 182 10.21 -1.97 -24.74
CA ALA A 182 9.38 -2.19 -23.55
C ALA A 182 9.19 -3.69 -23.28
N PRO A 183 9.57 -4.21 -22.11
CA PRO A 183 9.36 -5.63 -21.78
C PRO A 183 7.90 -5.95 -21.47
N VAL A 184 7.13 -4.96 -20.98
CA VAL A 184 5.70 -5.05 -20.64
C VAL A 184 4.98 -3.82 -21.18
N SER A 185 3.65 -3.89 -21.29
CA SER A 185 2.84 -2.71 -21.55
C SER A 185 2.66 -1.90 -20.26
N GLY A 186 2.70 -0.57 -20.35
CA GLY A 186 2.59 0.27 -19.16
C GLY A 186 2.91 1.73 -19.44
N TYR A 187 3.07 2.49 -18.37
CA TYR A 187 3.37 3.93 -18.44
C TYR A 187 4.83 4.20 -18.17
N ILE A 188 5.40 5.08 -19.00
CA ILE A 188 6.78 5.56 -18.86
C ILE A 188 6.85 6.55 -17.69
N GLY A 189 7.80 6.34 -16.80
CA GLY A 189 8.13 7.27 -15.73
C GLY A 189 9.01 8.43 -16.22
N LYS A 190 9.78 9.02 -15.30
CA LYS A 190 10.73 10.08 -15.61
C LYS A 190 11.86 9.55 -16.52
N ILE A 191 12.34 10.39 -17.43
CA ILE A 191 13.50 10.14 -18.32
C ILE A 191 14.62 11.10 -17.96
N PRO A 192 15.54 10.72 -17.05
CA PRO A 192 16.58 11.63 -16.56
C PRO A 192 17.65 11.96 -17.60
N LEU A 193 17.85 11.10 -18.60
CA LEU A 193 18.86 11.25 -19.63
C LEU A 193 18.29 11.91 -20.89
N ARG A 194 19.13 12.64 -21.60
CA ARG A 194 18.76 13.37 -22.82
C ARG A 194 19.45 12.76 -24.04
N LEU A 195 18.95 13.12 -25.22
CA LEU A 195 19.61 12.78 -26.47
C LEU A 195 21.09 13.24 -26.44
N GLY A 196 21.99 12.37 -26.86
CA GLY A 196 23.42 12.59 -26.78
C GLY A 196 24.10 12.19 -25.48
N SER A 197 23.34 11.77 -24.45
CA SER A 197 23.92 11.26 -23.22
C SER A 197 24.66 9.94 -23.45
N LEU A 198 25.85 9.80 -22.84
CA LEU A 198 26.55 8.52 -22.78
C LEU A 198 25.86 7.59 -21.79
N VAL A 199 25.63 6.36 -22.19
CA VAL A 199 25.02 5.30 -21.37
C VAL A 199 25.93 4.09 -21.33
N SER A 200 25.90 3.36 -20.21
CA SER A 200 26.72 2.15 -20.03
C SER A 200 25.90 1.05 -19.31
N LYS A 201 26.14 -0.19 -19.73
CA LYS A 201 25.55 -1.37 -19.08
C LYS A 201 25.88 -1.50 -17.59
N ASN A 202 26.96 -0.89 -17.14
CA ASN A 202 27.42 -0.94 -15.75
C ASN A 202 26.98 0.29 -14.93
N GLN A 203 26.23 1.23 -15.53
CA GLN A 203 25.74 2.39 -14.78
C GLN A 203 24.63 1.98 -13.78
N SER A 204 24.62 2.60 -12.62
CA SER A 204 23.57 2.42 -11.62
C SER A 204 22.26 3.12 -12.01
N ALA A 205 22.34 4.21 -12.78
CA ALA A 205 21.18 4.96 -13.21
C ALA A 205 20.39 4.22 -14.30
N TRP A 206 19.06 4.19 -14.15
CA TRP A 206 18.14 3.67 -15.15
C TRP A 206 17.79 4.75 -16.20
N LEU A 207 17.34 4.33 -17.38
CA LEU A 207 16.87 5.23 -18.45
C LEU A 207 15.45 5.74 -18.13
N THR A 208 14.60 4.87 -17.64
CA THR A 208 13.24 5.16 -17.16
C THR A 208 12.73 4.02 -16.33
N LEU A 209 11.66 4.27 -15.58
CA LEU A 209 10.86 3.26 -14.92
C LEU A 209 9.60 3.02 -15.77
N LEU A 210 9.33 1.77 -16.12
CA LEU A 210 8.12 1.35 -16.82
C LEU A 210 7.19 0.64 -15.84
N SER A 211 5.96 1.15 -15.68
CA SER A 211 5.00 0.62 -14.71
C SER A 211 3.75 0.09 -15.41
N ASP A 212 3.49 -1.20 -15.27
CA ASP A 212 2.18 -1.78 -15.58
C ASP A 212 1.22 -1.48 -14.41
N VAL A 213 0.24 -0.65 -14.67
CA VAL A 213 -0.77 -0.23 -13.69
C VAL A 213 -2.15 -0.79 -14.00
N SER A 214 -2.26 -1.85 -14.79
CA SER A 214 -3.53 -2.54 -15.08
C SER A 214 -4.21 -3.06 -13.80
N GLU A 215 -3.40 -3.44 -12.83
CA GLU A 215 -3.77 -3.74 -11.45
C GLU A 215 -2.88 -2.92 -10.52
N ILE A 216 -3.44 -2.43 -9.42
CA ILE A 216 -2.68 -1.74 -8.37
C ILE A 216 -2.57 -2.65 -7.16
N TYR A 217 -1.37 -2.75 -6.65
CA TYR A 217 -1.02 -3.43 -5.43
C TYR A 217 -0.94 -2.40 -4.29
N ALA A 218 -1.90 -2.45 -3.39
CA ALA A 218 -1.88 -1.64 -2.18
C ALA A 218 -1.16 -2.39 -1.06
N TYR A 219 0.01 -1.91 -0.68
CA TYR A 219 0.78 -2.44 0.43
C TYR A 219 0.50 -1.64 1.68
N PHE A 220 0.07 -2.31 2.72
CA PHE A 220 -0.18 -1.74 4.04
C PHE A 220 0.35 -2.62 5.15
N SER A 221 0.57 -2.04 6.32
CA SER A 221 1.07 -2.74 7.50
C SER A 221 -0.03 -2.87 8.55
N MET A 222 -0.18 -4.05 9.11
CA MET A 222 -1.10 -4.35 10.20
C MET A 222 -0.29 -4.68 11.45
N SER A 223 -0.66 -4.10 12.59
CA SER A 223 -0.01 -4.39 13.87
C SER A 223 -0.19 -5.86 14.28
N GLU A 224 0.70 -6.38 15.11
CA GLU A 224 0.60 -7.74 15.64
C GLU A 224 -0.74 -7.96 16.38
N ILE A 225 -1.19 -6.97 17.14
CA ILE A 225 -2.47 -7.03 17.88
C ILE A 225 -3.65 -7.15 16.91
N ASP A 226 -3.67 -6.32 15.86
CA ASP A 226 -4.76 -6.37 14.87
C ASP A 226 -4.69 -7.64 14.03
N PHE A 227 -3.50 -8.14 13.73
CA PHE A 227 -3.31 -9.41 13.05
C PHE A 227 -3.83 -10.59 13.90
N MET A 228 -3.60 -10.59 15.22
CA MET A 228 -4.14 -11.61 16.11
C MET A 228 -5.67 -11.55 16.14
N ARG A 229 -6.27 -10.36 16.18
CA ARG A 229 -7.74 -10.17 16.07
C ARG A 229 -8.26 -10.70 14.74
N PHE A 230 -7.63 -10.30 13.64
CA PHE A 230 -7.94 -10.77 12.29
C PHE A 230 -7.89 -12.30 12.21
N ARG A 231 -6.81 -12.92 12.70
CA ARG A 231 -6.66 -14.38 12.70
C ARG A 231 -7.77 -15.09 13.47
N ASN A 232 -8.23 -14.51 14.57
CA ASN A 232 -9.28 -15.11 15.43
C ASN A 232 -10.70 -14.88 14.87
N GLN A 233 -10.89 -13.87 14.02
CA GLN A 233 -12.19 -13.51 13.45
C GLN A 233 -12.62 -14.46 12.32
N TYR A 234 -11.66 -14.99 11.55
CA TYR A 234 -11.95 -15.85 10.40
C TYR A 234 -11.62 -17.30 10.71
N GLU A 235 -12.50 -18.22 10.29
CA GLU A 235 -12.29 -19.66 10.41
C GLU A 235 -11.33 -20.17 9.30
N GLY A 236 -10.62 -21.26 9.55
CA GLY A 236 -9.72 -21.88 8.57
C GLY A 236 -8.45 -22.44 9.21
N ALA A 237 -7.97 -23.54 8.63
CA ALA A 237 -6.75 -24.21 9.10
C ALA A 237 -5.48 -23.41 8.74
N THR A 238 -5.48 -22.72 7.61
CA THR A 238 -4.35 -21.93 7.13
C THR A 238 -4.70 -20.43 7.06
N LEU A 239 -3.68 -19.60 7.09
CA LEU A 239 -3.85 -18.16 6.91
C LEU A 239 -4.47 -17.82 5.53
N GLN A 240 -4.11 -18.60 4.50
CA GLN A 240 -4.67 -18.43 3.15
C GLN A 240 -6.18 -18.69 3.11
N ASP A 241 -6.67 -19.68 3.84
CA ASP A 241 -8.10 -19.97 3.91
C ASP A 241 -8.87 -18.86 4.60
N LYS A 242 -8.27 -18.26 5.66
CA LYS A 242 -8.82 -17.10 6.35
C LYS A 242 -8.88 -15.87 5.43
N VAL A 243 -7.83 -15.60 4.68
CA VAL A 243 -7.76 -14.47 3.73
C VAL A 243 -8.84 -14.56 2.65
N LYS A 244 -9.19 -15.76 2.17
CA LYS A 244 -10.26 -15.95 1.17
C LYS A 244 -11.65 -15.57 1.70
N GLN A 245 -11.86 -15.58 3.01
CA GLN A 245 -13.14 -15.22 3.64
C GLN A 245 -13.27 -13.72 3.89
N VAL A 246 -12.18 -12.95 3.74
CA VAL A 246 -12.23 -11.49 3.89
C VAL A 246 -13.09 -10.91 2.78
N ALA A 247 -14.07 -10.10 3.17
CA ALA A 247 -14.86 -9.35 2.21
C ALA A 247 -13.98 -8.45 1.32
N PRO A 248 -14.40 -8.14 0.10
CA PRO A 248 -13.68 -7.20 -0.75
C PRO A 248 -13.40 -5.88 -0.01
N VAL A 249 -12.15 -5.44 -0.04
CA VAL A 249 -11.69 -4.23 0.65
C VAL A 249 -11.89 -3.00 -0.21
N SER A 250 -12.10 -1.86 0.42
CA SER A 250 -12.24 -0.57 -0.24
C SER A 250 -10.92 0.21 -0.18
N LEU A 251 -10.71 1.12 -1.11
CA LEU A 251 -9.55 2.01 -1.15
C LEU A 251 -10.04 3.46 -1.09
N ILE A 252 -9.54 4.22 -0.14
CA ILE A 252 -9.69 5.67 -0.08
C ILE A 252 -8.41 6.27 -0.65
N THR A 253 -8.54 7.05 -1.70
CA THR A 253 -7.42 7.74 -2.36
C THR A 253 -6.92 8.93 -1.53
N ALA A 254 -5.76 9.49 -1.89
CA ALA A 254 -5.12 10.56 -1.11
C ALA A 254 -5.98 11.84 -1.00
N ASP A 255 -6.91 12.07 -1.92
CA ASP A 255 -7.89 13.16 -1.91
C ASP A 255 -9.11 12.91 -1.00
N GLY A 256 -9.15 11.74 -0.32
CA GLY A 256 -10.23 11.35 0.58
C GLY A 256 -11.44 10.69 -0.11
N ASN A 257 -11.40 10.50 -1.42
CA ASN A 257 -12.48 9.87 -2.17
C ASN A 257 -12.39 8.34 -2.15
N LEU A 258 -13.55 7.70 -2.14
CA LEU A 258 -13.62 6.24 -2.26
C LEU A 258 -13.35 5.85 -3.73
N PHE A 259 -12.38 4.96 -3.94
CA PHE A 259 -12.12 4.38 -5.26
C PHE A 259 -13.27 3.45 -5.66
N ALA A 260 -13.71 3.53 -6.92
CA ALA A 260 -14.92 2.84 -7.38
C ALA A 260 -14.78 1.31 -7.33
N GLU A 261 -13.59 0.79 -7.63
CA GLU A 261 -13.34 -0.65 -7.68
C GLU A 261 -12.92 -1.17 -6.31
N LYS A 262 -13.53 -2.28 -5.89
CA LYS A 262 -13.12 -2.98 -4.67
C LYS A 262 -11.94 -3.90 -4.96
N GLY A 263 -11.03 -3.99 -3.98
CA GLY A 263 -9.88 -4.87 -4.03
C GLY A 263 -10.07 -6.15 -3.22
N THR A 264 -9.10 -7.05 -3.36
CA THR A 264 -9.05 -8.29 -2.59
C THR A 264 -7.67 -8.44 -1.92
N ILE A 265 -7.63 -8.86 -0.68
CA ILE A 265 -6.37 -9.22 -0.02
C ILE A 265 -5.85 -10.49 -0.68
N ARG A 266 -4.60 -10.48 -1.13
CA ARG A 266 -3.97 -11.61 -1.83
C ARG A 266 -2.84 -12.25 -1.05
N THR A 267 -2.08 -11.44 -0.32
CA THR A 267 -0.87 -11.91 0.34
C THR A 267 -0.70 -11.24 1.69
N ILE A 268 -0.34 -12.03 2.68
CA ILE A 268 0.15 -11.57 3.97
C ILE A 268 1.59 -12.07 4.08
N SER A 269 2.52 -11.21 4.49
CA SER A 269 3.92 -11.59 4.70
C SER A 269 4.03 -12.73 5.71
N GLY A 270 4.96 -13.67 5.48
CA GLY A 270 5.25 -14.75 6.41
C GLY A 270 6.07 -14.33 7.64
N GLN A 271 6.50 -13.07 7.70
CA GLN A 271 7.35 -12.54 8.76
C GLN A 271 6.84 -11.18 9.22
N PHE A 272 6.92 -10.93 10.54
CA PHE A 272 6.74 -9.61 11.11
C PHE A 272 8.03 -8.81 10.97
N ASP A 273 7.90 -7.52 10.75
CA ASP A 273 9.01 -6.58 10.84
C ASP A 273 9.31 -6.34 12.34
N PRO A 274 10.50 -6.74 12.83
CA PRO A 274 10.83 -6.63 14.24
C PRO A 274 10.99 -5.19 14.72
N SER A 275 11.22 -4.25 13.82
CA SER A 275 11.38 -2.83 14.15
C SER A 275 10.04 -2.13 14.42
N THR A 276 8.97 -2.57 13.76
CA THR A 276 7.64 -1.95 13.82
C THR A 276 6.59 -2.85 14.49
N GLY A 277 6.89 -4.13 14.73
CA GLY A 277 5.92 -5.11 15.24
C GLY A 277 4.71 -5.28 14.31
N SER A 278 4.91 -5.15 13.00
CA SER A 278 3.83 -5.19 12.02
C SER A 278 4.07 -6.23 10.93
N VAL A 279 2.99 -6.70 10.32
CA VAL A 279 3.02 -7.60 9.17
C VAL A 279 2.56 -6.85 7.92
N ARG A 280 3.29 -7.02 6.81
CA ARG A 280 2.94 -6.41 5.52
C ARG A 280 1.87 -7.23 4.81
N ILE A 281 0.84 -6.55 4.34
CA ILE A 281 -0.29 -7.12 3.62
C ILE A 281 -0.38 -6.45 2.25
N ARG A 282 -0.76 -7.22 1.23
CA ARG A 282 -1.00 -6.74 -0.12
C ARG A 282 -2.44 -7.01 -0.52
N ALA A 283 -3.16 -5.94 -0.82
CA ALA A 283 -4.44 -6.00 -1.53
C ALA A 283 -4.25 -5.66 -3.01
N VAL A 284 -5.06 -6.23 -3.87
CA VAL A 284 -5.03 -6.02 -5.32
C VAL A 284 -6.32 -5.35 -5.75
N PHE A 285 -6.19 -4.23 -6.46
CA PHE A 285 -7.30 -3.46 -6.99
C PHE A 285 -7.24 -3.43 -8.52
N PRO A 286 -8.33 -3.74 -9.23
CA PRO A 286 -8.42 -3.48 -10.67
C PRO A 286 -8.27 -1.99 -10.95
N ASN A 287 -7.57 -1.61 -12.02
CA ASN A 287 -7.36 -0.20 -12.38
C ASN A 287 -7.51 -0.01 -13.90
N GLN A 288 -8.64 -0.44 -14.45
CA GLN A 288 -8.88 -0.45 -15.90
C GLN A 288 -8.80 0.94 -16.54
N GLY A 289 -9.16 1.99 -15.81
CA GLY A 289 -9.05 3.38 -16.28
C GLY A 289 -7.64 3.97 -16.16
N GLY A 290 -6.66 3.26 -15.57
CA GLY A 290 -5.31 3.76 -15.33
C GLY A 290 -5.28 5.03 -14.47
N LEU A 291 -6.28 5.27 -13.63
CA LEU A 291 -6.39 6.45 -12.78
C LEU A 291 -5.31 6.48 -11.69
N LEU A 292 -5.07 5.31 -11.09
CA LEU A 292 -4.04 5.15 -10.08
C LEU A 292 -2.70 4.88 -10.74
N ARG A 293 -1.64 5.43 -10.16
CA ARG A 293 -0.24 5.28 -10.62
C ARG A 293 0.60 4.63 -9.54
N SER A 294 1.69 4.02 -9.95
CA SER A 294 2.73 3.55 -9.03
C SER A 294 3.31 4.73 -8.26
N GLY A 295 3.41 4.62 -6.93
CA GLY A 295 3.86 5.69 -6.02
C GLY A 295 2.73 6.53 -5.42
N ASN A 296 1.46 6.35 -5.82
CA ASN A 296 0.34 6.95 -5.11
C ASN A 296 0.25 6.41 -3.67
N THR A 297 -0.42 7.15 -2.81
CA THR A 297 -0.77 6.74 -1.45
C THR A 297 -2.28 6.71 -1.28
N GLY A 298 -2.74 5.96 -0.28
CA GLY A 298 -4.16 5.86 0.04
C GLY A 298 -4.36 5.12 1.35
N LYS A 299 -5.62 4.79 1.65
CA LYS A 299 -5.98 3.99 2.81
C LYS A 299 -6.81 2.78 2.36
N VAL A 300 -6.35 1.60 2.70
CA VAL A 300 -7.17 0.39 2.54
C VAL A 300 -8.11 0.28 3.71
N VAL A 301 -9.40 0.10 3.43
CA VAL A 301 -10.46 -0.06 4.42
C VAL A 301 -10.90 -1.52 4.46
N ILE A 302 -10.71 -2.15 5.61
CA ILE A 302 -11.18 -3.51 5.89
C ILE A 302 -12.45 -3.41 6.72
N GLU A 303 -13.54 -3.92 6.20
CA GLU A 303 -14.81 -4.01 6.89
C GLU A 303 -14.93 -5.37 7.58
N SER A 304 -15.15 -5.35 8.89
CA SER A 304 -15.36 -6.54 9.71
C SER A 304 -16.78 -6.56 10.23
N LEU A 305 -17.53 -7.59 9.89
CA LEU A 305 -18.90 -7.79 10.38
C LEU A 305 -18.85 -8.54 11.72
N TYR A 306 -19.47 -7.95 12.72
CA TYR A 306 -19.66 -8.53 14.03
C TYR A 306 -21.14 -8.85 14.22
N HIS A 307 -21.46 -10.11 14.50
CA HIS A 307 -22.81 -10.56 14.73
C HIS A 307 -23.15 -10.56 16.22
N HIS A 308 -24.38 -10.14 16.52
CA HIS A 308 -24.97 -10.23 17.85
C HIS A 308 -24.14 -9.53 18.96
N VAL A 309 -23.64 -8.34 18.67
CA VAL A 309 -22.86 -7.51 19.60
C VAL A 309 -23.70 -6.41 20.24
N LEU A 310 -23.34 -6.01 21.48
CA LEU A 310 -24.03 -4.94 22.18
C LEU A 310 -23.59 -3.59 21.61
N LEU A 311 -24.57 -2.79 21.20
CA LEU A 311 -24.36 -1.46 20.63
C LEU A 311 -24.77 -0.38 21.63
N VAL A 312 -23.86 0.57 21.88
CA VAL A 312 -24.06 1.72 22.77
C VAL A 312 -23.72 3.01 22.01
N PRO A 313 -24.64 3.96 21.88
CA PRO A 313 -24.33 5.25 21.28
C PRO A 313 -23.17 5.93 21.98
N GLN A 314 -22.21 6.50 21.21
CA GLN A 314 -21.07 7.20 21.78
C GLN A 314 -21.53 8.40 22.67
N ALA A 315 -22.63 9.05 22.31
CA ALA A 315 -23.23 10.12 23.11
C ALA A 315 -23.74 9.67 24.49
N ALA A 316 -23.99 8.36 24.69
CA ALA A 316 -24.40 7.79 25.98
C ALA A 316 -23.21 7.43 26.88
N THR A 317 -21.99 7.66 26.44
CA THR A 317 -20.77 7.27 27.15
C THR A 317 -20.04 8.51 27.69
N VAL A 318 -19.28 8.31 28.77
CA VAL A 318 -18.37 9.31 29.35
C VAL A 318 -16.97 8.70 29.37
N GLU A 319 -16.04 9.37 28.69
CA GLU A 319 -14.62 8.99 28.73
C GLU A 319 -13.95 9.74 29.89
N LEU A 320 -13.34 8.99 30.79
CA LEU A 320 -12.58 9.54 31.90
C LEU A 320 -11.24 8.81 31.99
N GLN A 321 -10.15 9.53 31.76
CA GLN A 321 -8.81 8.98 31.61
C GLN A 321 -8.80 7.93 30.46
N ASP A 322 -8.46 6.69 30.76
CA ASP A 322 -8.34 5.58 29.79
C ASP A 322 -9.55 4.63 29.78
N LYS A 323 -10.66 5.01 30.47
CA LYS A 323 -11.85 4.17 30.65
C LYS A 323 -13.09 4.84 30.09
N VAL A 324 -13.93 4.02 29.47
CA VAL A 324 -15.24 4.41 28.97
C VAL A 324 -16.30 3.93 29.96
N PHE A 325 -17.20 4.82 30.34
CA PHE A 325 -18.26 4.57 31.30
C PHE A 325 -19.62 4.79 30.66
N VAL A 326 -20.61 4.09 31.16
CA VAL A 326 -22.04 4.35 30.95
C VAL A 326 -22.72 4.49 32.28
N PHE A 327 -23.89 5.15 32.33
CA PHE A 327 -24.72 5.23 33.49
C PHE A 327 -25.83 4.19 33.36
N LEU A 328 -25.76 3.14 34.17
CA LEU A 328 -26.71 2.01 34.22
C LEU A 328 -27.86 2.32 35.17
N LEU A 329 -29.09 2.21 34.69
CA LEU A 329 -30.27 2.41 35.52
C LEU A 329 -30.50 1.13 36.37
N GLY A 330 -30.43 1.28 37.69
CA GLY A 330 -30.66 0.26 38.69
C GLY A 330 -32.06 0.30 39.29
N LYS A 331 -32.26 -0.46 40.38
CA LYS A 331 -33.51 -0.49 41.14
C LYS A 331 -33.76 0.89 41.76
N GLY A 332 -35.02 1.30 41.78
CA GLY A 332 -35.42 2.60 42.34
C GLY A 332 -35.02 3.81 41.52
N ASN A 333 -34.78 3.64 40.21
CA ASN A 333 -34.36 4.69 39.27
C ASN A 333 -33.01 5.36 39.63
N MET A 334 -32.16 4.66 40.39
CA MET A 334 -30.81 5.10 40.73
C MET A 334 -29.86 4.70 39.61
N VAL A 335 -29.06 5.65 39.14
CA VAL A 335 -28.05 5.39 38.09
C VAL A 335 -26.66 5.18 38.71
N ASN A 336 -26.03 4.09 38.27
CA ASN A 336 -24.68 3.75 38.70
C ASN A 336 -23.71 3.81 37.52
N LYS A 337 -22.52 4.35 37.78
CA LYS A 337 -21.45 4.43 36.82
C LYS A 337 -20.83 3.05 36.58
N GLN A 338 -20.93 2.53 35.37
CA GLN A 338 -20.43 1.22 34.96
C GLN A 338 -19.33 1.35 33.91
N VAL A 339 -18.18 0.73 34.19
CA VAL A 339 -17.08 0.65 33.19
C VAL A 339 -17.50 -0.34 32.10
N ILE A 340 -17.25 0.05 30.85
CA ILE A 340 -17.43 -0.82 29.69
C ILE A 340 -16.10 -0.99 28.94
N VAL A 341 -15.92 -2.15 28.31
CA VAL A 341 -14.81 -2.41 27.41
C VAL A 341 -15.30 -2.31 25.98
N VAL A 342 -14.74 -1.36 25.24
CA VAL A 342 -15.08 -1.11 23.84
C VAL A 342 -14.20 -2.00 22.96
N ALA A 343 -14.82 -2.84 22.11
CA ALA A 343 -14.14 -3.67 21.12
C ALA A 343 -13.90 -2.94 19.79
N GLY A 344 -14.73 -1.93 19.48
CA GLY A 344 -14.63 -1.17 18.24
C GLY A 344 -15.70 -0.11 18.13
N LYS A 345 -15.68 0.62 16.99
CA LYS A 345 -16.69 1.64 16.65
C LYS A 345 -17.42 1.23 15.38
N SER A 346 -18.73 1.38 15.37
CA SER A 346 -19.57 1.19 14.19
C SER A 346 -20.46 2.41 14.02
N GLY A 347 -20.10 3.29 13.08
CA GLY A 347 -20.73 4.61 12.93
C GLY A 347 -20.66 5.40 14.26
N ASN A 348 -21.83 5.82 14.75
CA ASN A 348 -21.96 6.57 16.02
C ASN A 348 -22.07 5.67 17.26
N ASN A 349 -21.91 4.36 17.12
CA ASN A 349 -22.04 3.42 18.24
C ASN A 349 -20.70 2.79 18.61
N TYR A 350 -20.50 2.52 19.89
CA TYR A 350 -19.50 1.62 20.40
C TYR A 350 -20.01 0.17 20.39
N ILE A 351 -19.16 -0.76 19.99
CA ILE A 351 -19.35 -2.19 20.19
C ILE A 351 -18.77 -2.52 21.55
N VAL A 352 -19.61 -3.04 22.44
CA VAL A 352 -19.22 -3.36 23.81
C VAL A 352 -18.96 -4.85 23.94
N SER A 353 -17.73 -5.21 24.36
CA SER A 353 -17.32 -6.60 24.60
C SER A 353 -17.59 -7.07 26.02
N SER A 354 -17.55 -6.15 27.00
CA SER A 354 -17.85 -6.49 28.39
C SER A 354 -18.28 -5.26 29.20
N GLY A 355 -18.89 -5.50 30.37
CA GLY A 355 -19.39 -4.45 31.25
C GLY A 355 -20.91 -4.21 31.16
N LEU A 356 -21.56 -4.72 30.10
CA LEU A 356 -23.04 -4.66 29.95
C LEU A 356 -23.62 -6.04 29.58
N LYS A 357 -24.91 -6.13 29.75
CA LYS A 357 -25.72 -7.27 29.30
C LYS A 357 -26.87 -6.76 28.43
N GLN A 358 -27.35 -7.59 27.53
CA GLN A 358 -28.55 -7.30 26.77
C GLN A 358 -29.72 -7.09 27.74
N GLY A 359 -30.53 -6.06 27.47
CA GLY A 359 -31.64 -5.67 28.35
C GLY A 359 -31.28 -4.67 29.44
N ASN A 360 -29.97 -4.34 29.64
CA ASN A 360 -29.60 -3.25 30.53
C ASN A 360 -30.18 -1.92 30.01
N ILE A 361 -30.60 -1.06 30.92
CA ILE A 361 -31.09 0.28 30.59
C ILE A 361 -30.00 1.29 30.93
N ILE A 362 -29.63 2.12 29.98
CA ILE A 362 -28.58 3.14 30.13
C ILE A 362 -29.14 4.52 29.84
N VAL A 363 -28.52 5.55 30.45
CA VAL A 363 -28.82 6.97 30.18
C VAL A 363 -28.16 7.36 28.89
N THR A 364 -28.88 8.05 27.98
CA THR A 364 -28.38 8.39 26.63
C THR A 364 -27.91 9.84 26.47
N ALA A 365 -28.31 10.74 27.39
CA ALA A 365 -27.88 12.14 27.34
C ALA A 365 -27.86 12.75 28.76
N GLY A 366 -27.10 13.86 28.92
CA GLY A 366 -26.95 14.52 30.22
C GLY A 366 -26.00 13.81 31.19
N THR A 367 -25.15 12.94 30.68
CA THR A 367 -24.23 12.10 31.46
C THR A 367 -23.01 12.83 32.00
N GLU A 368 -22.59 13.96 31.38
CA GLU A 368 -21.33 14.65 31.71
C GLU A 368 -21.24 15.17 33.17
N LYS A 369 -22.36 15.60 33.72
CA LYS A 369 -22.44 16.20 35.09
C LYS A 369 -23.23 15.32 36.07
N LEU A 370 -23.50 14.06 35.72
CA LEU A 370 -24.33 13.19 36.51
C LEU A 370 -23.48 12.45 37.59
N PRO A 371 -23.68 12.74 38.87
CA PRO A 371 -23.03 12.03 39.96
C PRO A 371 -23.46 10.57 40.01
N ASP A 372 -22.54 9.69 40.42
CA ASP A 372 -22.83 8.30 40.65
C ASP A 372 -23.87 8.16 41.80
N GLY A 373 -24.81 7.22 41.70
CA GLY A 373 -25.87 7.00 42.68
C GLY A 373 -27.04 8.03 42.61
N THR A 374 -27.10 8.86 41.58
CA THR A 374 -28.19 9.85 41.41
C THR A 374 -29.51 9.13 41.09
N VAL A 375 -30.61 9.56 41.69
CA VAL A 375 -31.96 9.08 41.33
C VAL A 375 -32.51 9.98 40.22
N ILE A 376 -32.96 9.39 39.12
CA ILE A 376 -33.46 10.10 37.92
C ILE A 376 -34.93 9.75 37.67
N LYS A 377 -35.62 10.54 36.87
CA LYS A 377 -36.88 10.19 36.25
C LYS A 377 -36.57 9.72 34.80
N PRO A 378 -36.65 8.39 34.56
CA PRO A 378 -36.33 7.90 33.21
C PRO A 378 -37.40 8.33 32.21
N VAL A 379 -36.97 8.88 31.07
CA VAL A 379 -37.81 9.22 29.91
C VAL A 379 -37.36 8.37 28.75
N ASN A 380 -38.27 7.71 28.06
CA ASN A 380 -37.90 6.86 26.93
C ASN A 380 -37.35 7.73 25.80
N SER A 381 -36.14 7.44 25.30
CA SER A 381 -35.46 8.23 24.29
C SER A 381 -36.25 8.36 22.97
N ALA A 382 -37.14 7.40 22.69
CA ALA A 382 -38.02 7.47 21.53
C ALA A 382 -39.03 8.65 21.59
N ALA A 383 -39.33 9.18 22.78
CA ALA A 383 -40.26 10.30 22.97
C ALA A 383 -39.60 11.70 22.73
N VAL A 384 -38.27 11.80 22.92
CA VAL A 384 -37.55 13.08 22.84
C VAL A 384 -37.15 13.45 21.40
N ALA A 385 -37.06 12.46 20.51
CA ALA A 385 -36.76 12.71 19.09
C ALA A 385 -37.94 13.34 18.31
N GLY A 386 -39.13 13.41 18.89
CA GLY A 386 -40.34 14.02 18.30
C GLY A 386 -40.51 15.52 18.57
N GLU A 387 -39.86 16.08 19.61
CA GLU A 387 -40.07 17.49 20.00
C GLU A 387 -39.06 18.50 19.43
N THR A 388 -38.01 18.05 18.72
CA THR A 388 -37.00 18.94 18.17
C THR A 388 -37.23 19.26 16.66
N ARG A 389 -38.41 18.95 16.13
CA ARG A 389 -38.82 19.37 14.78
C ARG A 389 -40.09 20.24 14.87
N GLN A 390 -39.98 21.44 15.40
CA GLN A 390 -40.88 22.56 15.13
C GLN A 390 -40.03 23.79 14.93
#